data_f9d7f1de5890e71c7d8f44d5c28037a3
#
_entry.id   f9d7f1de5890e71c7d8f44d5c28037a3
#
_cell.length_a   1.000
_cell.length_b   1.000
_cell.length_c   1.000
_cell.angle_alpha   90.00
_cell.angle_beta   90.00
_cell.angle_gamma   90.00
#
_symmetry.space_group_name_H-M   'P 1'
#
loop_
_entity.id
_entity.type
_entity.pdbx_description
1 polymer ?
#
loop_
_entity_poly.entity_id
_entity_poly.type
_entity_poly.pdbx_seq_one_letter_code
_entity_poly.pdbx_strand_id
1 'polypeptide(L)'
;MCIRDRSHTIDESFDITSRTLNMVFDQLDENNVSLQGIVLKPNMILSGYSCSYQASIEEVAEKTVNCLSVHVPSEVPGIAFLSGGQSDEHATLHLNEMNKYETDWNLTFSYGRALQQSALKTWSGKIENVTDAQEAFIEKAKANSLATVAGL
;
A
#
# COMPACT_ATOMS: atom_id res chain seq x y z
N MET A 1 7.77 5.03 -12.60
CA MET A 1 8.24 3.65 -12.88
C MET A 1 7.71 2.77 -11.78
N CYS A 2 6.91 1.78 -12.09
CA CYS A 2 6.49 0.81 -11.08
C CYS A 2 7.61 -0.22 -10.91
N ILE A 3 8.10 -0.38 -9.69
CA ILE A 3 9.10 -1.41 -9.34
C ILE A 3 8.56 -2.80 -9.70
N ARG A 4 7.24 -2.94 -9.75
CA ARG A 4 6.51 -4.18 -9.96
C ARG A 4 6.48 -4.71 -11.41
N ASP A 5 6.98 -3.95 -12.40
CA ASP A 5 7.01 -4.37 -13.81
C ASP A 5 8.13 -5.38 -14.16
N ARG A 6 8.74 -5.99 -13.16
CA ARG A 6 9.90 -6.89 -13.27
C ARG A 6 9.62 -8.29 -12.72
N SER A 7 10.65 -9.14 -12.75
CA SER A 7 10.58 -10.56 -12.36
C SER A 7 11.10 -10.84 -10.95
N HIS A 8 11.29 -9.80 -10.11
CA HIS A 8 11.81 -9.98 -8.76
C HIS A 8 10.86 -10.81 -7.89
N THR A 9 11.45 -11.56 -6.99
CA THR A 9 10.73 -12.32 -5.97
C THR A 9 10.23 -11.40 -4.84
N ILE A 10 9.34 -11.92 -4.01
CA ILE A 10 8.88 -11.19 -2.81
C ILE A 10 10.04 -10.97 -1.83
N ASP A 11 11.01 -11.89 -1.75
CA ASP A 11 12.19 -11.75 -0.89
C ASP A 11 13.14 -10.65 -1.39
N GLU A 12 13.37 -10.57 -2.70
CA GLU A 12 14.14 -9.46 -3.29
C GLU A 12 13.44 -8.10 -3.05
N SER A 13 12.09 -8.08 -3.10
CA SER A 13 11.30 -6.90 -2.75
C SER A 13 11.48 -6.51 -1.27
N PHE A 14 11.48 -7.50 -0.37
CA PHE A 14 11.75 -7.31 1.05
C PHE A 14 13.12 -6.69 1.29
N ASP A 15 14.18 -7.28 0.73
CA ASP A 15 15.57 -6.84 0.92
C ASP A 15 15.79 -5.40 0.41
N ILE A 16 15.25 -5.07 -0.76
CA ILE A 16 15.38 -3.73 -1.33
C ILE A 16 14.61 -2.71 -0.49
N THR A 17 13.39 -3.04 -0.07
CA THR A 17 12.57 -2.15 0.76
C THR A 17 13.21 -1.92 2.12
N SER A 18 13.74 -2.97 2.77
CA SER A 18 14.48 -2.89 4.03
C SER A 18 15.66 -1.91 3.95
N ARG A 19 16.50 -2.07 2.93
CA ARG A 19 17.64 -1.16 2.71
C ARG A 19 17.20 0.27 2.42
N THR A 20 16.10 0.44 1.69
CA THR A 20 15.56 1.76 1.38
C THR A 20 15.03 2.44 2.63
N LEU A 21 14.29 1.72 3.48
CA LEU A 21 13.75 2.26 4.73
C LEU A 21 14.87 2.67 5.68
N ASN A 22 15.89 1.82 5.88
CA ASN A 22 17.04 2.19 6.69
C ASN A 22 17.67 3.51 6.23
N MET A 23 17.97 3.61 4.93
CA MET A 23 18.57 4.83 4.38
C MET A 23 17.67 6.06 4.54
N VAL A 24 16.35 5.90 4.40
CA VAL A 24 15.38 7.00 4.60
C VAL A 24 15.41 7.47 6.04
N PHE A 25 15.33 6.57 7.02
CA PHE A 25 15.32 6.95 8.43
C PHE A 25 16.68 7.47 8.91
N ASP A 26 17.80 6.93 8.43
CA ASP A 26 19.13 7.50 8.68
C ASP A 26 19.20 8.96 8.20
N GLN A 27 18.69 9.25 6.99
CA GLN A 27 18.66 10.62 6.46
C GLN A 27 17.68 11.54 7.19
N LEU A 28 16.55 11.04 7.67
CA LEU A 28 15.62 11.82 8.49
C LEU A 28 16.26 12.20 9.83
N ASP A 29 17.00 11.27 10.46
CA ASP A 29 17.72 11.52 11.72
C ASP A 29 18.87 12.53 11.51
N GLU A 30 19.72 12.32 10.52
CA GLU A 30 20.82 13.25 10.16
C GLU A 30 20.32 14.69 9.94
N ASN A 31 19.11 14.86 9.41
CA ASN A 31 18.50 16.17 9.16
C ASN A 31 17.60 16.65 10.31
N ASN A 32 17.58 15.98 11.44
CA ASN A 32 16.80 16.32 12.63
C ASN A 32 15.29 16.46 12.36
N VAL A 33 14.73 15.59 11.50
CA VAL A 33 13.30 15.58 11.20
C VAL A 33 12.54 14.91 12.34
N SER A 34 11.53 15.60 12.89
CA SER A 34 10.67 15.03 13.92
C SER A 34 9.76 13.95 13.33
N LEU A 35 9.96 12.69 13.75
CA LEU A 35 9.20 11.54 13.23
C LEU A 35 7.72 11.59 13.61
N GLN A 36 7.36 12.22 14.73
CA GLN A 36 5.95 12.41 15.11
C GLN A 36 5.19 13.35 14.15
N GLY A 37 5.90 14.10 13.33
CA GLY A 37 5.32 15.04 12.37
C GLY A 37 5.19 14.50 10.95
N ILE A 38 5.55 13.22 10.69
CA ILE A 38 5.51 12.65 9.35
C ILE A 38 4.44 11.55 9.21
N VAL A 39 4.06 11.25 7.97
CA VAL A 39 3.35 10.03 7.58
C VAL A 39 4.20 9.32 6.53
N LEU A 40 4.53 8.06 6.78
CA LEU A 40 5.27 7.26 5.82
C LEU A 40 4.34 6.77 4.69
N LYS A 41 4.79 6.91 3.44
CA LYS A 41 4.06 6.39 2.28
C LYS A 41 4.88 5.34 1.52
N PRO A 42 4.97 4.09 2.03
CA PRO A 42 5.75 3.03 1.42
C PRO A 42 4.97 2.23 0.39
N ASN A 43 5.71 1.39 -0.35
CA ASN A 43 5.14 0.25 -1.07
C ASN A 43 4.79 -0.89 -0.09
N MET A 44 3.95 -1.82 -0.54
CA MET A 44 3.83 -3.16 0.04
C MET A 44 4.92 -4.06 -0.54
N ILE A 45 5.31 -5.10 0.19
CA ILE A 45 6.27 -6.11 -0.25
C ILE A 45 5.57 -7.09 -1.20
N LEU A 46 5.93 -7.06 -2.48
CA LEU A 46 5.22 -7.77 -3.54
C LEU A 46 6.19 -8.47 -4.49
N SER A 47 5.77 -9.62 -5.04
CA SER A 47 6.42 -10.19 -6.23
C SER A 47 6.25 -9.28 -7.44
N GLY A 48 7.24 -9.23 -8.32
CA GLY A 48 7.12 -8.57 -9.62
C GLY A 48 6.09 -9.24 -10.52
N TYR A 49 5.49 -8.52 -11.45
CA TYR A 49 4.45 -9.06 -12.35
C TYR A 49 4.91 -10.25 -13.19
N SER A 50 6.20 -10.26 -13.59
CA SER A 50 6.78 -11.32 -14.39
C SER A 50 7.42 -12.43 -13.56
N CYS A 51 7.31 -12.39 -12.23
CA CYS A 51 7.76 -13.46 -11.37
C CYS A 51 6.83 -14.67 -11.51
N SER A 52 7.42 -15.87 -11.65
CA SER A 52 6.65 -17.12 -11.79
C SER A 52 5.87 -17.47 -10.50
N TYR A 53 6.34 -17.02 -9.36
CA TYR A 53 5.66 -17.16 -8.07
C TYR A 53 5.03 -15.82 -7.66
N GLN A 54 3.72 -15.81 -7.55
CA GLN A 54 2.96 -14.68 -6.99
C GLN A 54 2.58 -15.04 -5.55
N ALA A 55 3.06 -14.25 -4.60
CA ALA A 55 2.79 -14.45 -3.18
C ALA A 55 1.28 -14.29 -2.87
N SER A 56 0.80 -15.03 -1.86
CA SER A 56 -0.58 -14.93 -1.39
C SER A 56 -0.84 -13.60 -0.67
N ILE A 57 -2.13 -13.32 -0.41
CA ILE A 57 -2.53 -12.11 0.34
C ILE A 57 -1.88 -12.10 1.73
N GLU A 58 -1.92 -13.25 2.41
CA GLU A 58 -1.36 -13.44 3.75
C GLU A 58 0.16 -13.25 3.75
N GLU A 59 0.85 -13.85 2.78
CA GLU A 59 2.30 -13.75 2.67
C GLU A 59 2.74 -12.30 2.40
N VAL A 60 2.04 -11.58 1.54
CA VAL A 60 2.29 -10.16 1.29
C VAL A 60 2.08 -9.32 2.55
N ALA A 61 1.00 -9.57 3.29
CA ALA A 61 0.70 -8.86 4.52
C ALA A 61 1.76 -9.14 5.59
N GLU A 62 2.07 -10.40 5.85
CA GLU A 62 3.07 -10.81 6.83
C GLU A 62 4.45 -10.21 6.53
N LYS A 63 4.95 -10.35 5.29
CA LYS A 63 6.26 -9.82 4.91
C LYS A 63 6.28 -8.29 4.95
N THR A 64 5.18 -7.62 4.59
CA THR A 64 5.10 -6.16 4.65
C THR A 64 5.14 -5.66 6.09
N VAL A 65 4.29 -6.20 6.95
CA VAL A 65 4.25 -5.83 8.38
C VAL A 65 5.60 -6.12 9.04
N ASN A 66 6.19 -7.30 8.78
CA ASN A 66 7.50 -7.66 9.35
C ASN A 66 8.61 -6.69 8.90
N CYS A 67 8.68 -6.36 7.61
CA CYS A 67 9.64 -5.38 7.11
C CYS A 67 9.49 -4.02 7.81
N LEU A 68 8.26 -3.54 7.96
CA LEU A 68 7.99 -2.26 8.62
C LEU A 68 8.36 -2.32 10.10
N SER A 69 8.01 -3.40 10.81
CA SER A 69 8.30 -3.56 12.25
C SER A 69 9.79 -3.56 12.59
N VAL A 70 10.62 -3.97 11.63
CA VAL A 70 12.09 -3.97 11.82
C VAL A 70 12.72 -2.61 11.47
N HIS A 71 12.14 -1.87 10.52
CA HIS A 71 12.83 -0.73 9.89
C HIS A 71 12.13 0.62 10.08
N VAL A 72 10.91 0.66 10.61
CA VAL A 72 10.18 1.92 10.82
C VAL A 72 10.07 2.20 12.32
N PRO A 73 10.58 3.34 12.80
CA PRO A 73 10.44 3.73 14.21
C PRO A 73 8.97 3.86 14.65
N SER A 74 8.68 3.46 15.89
CA SER A 74 7.34 3.52 16.49
C SER A 74 6.81 4.94 16.68
N GLU A 75 7.70 5.95 16.65
CA GLU A 75 7.35 7.37 16.74
C GLU A 75 6.63 7.89 15.50
N VAL A 76 6.69 7.19 14.36
CA VAL A 76 5.91 7.53 13.18
C VAL A 76 4.44 7.25 13.45
N PRO A 77 3.53 8.25 13.39
CA PRO A 77 2.15 8.05 13.84
C PRO A 77 1.29 7.22 12.88
N GLY A 78 1.69 7.11 11.61
CA GLY A 78 0.90 6.37 10.64
C GLY A 78 1.59 6.09 9.32
N ILE A 79 1.11 5.05 8.65
CA ILE A 79 1.62 4.56 7.38
C ILE A 79 0.48 4.52 6.36
N ALA A 80 0.64 5.27 5.27
CA ALA A 80 -0.34 5.36 4.19
C ALA A 80 0.22 4.70 2.92
N PHE A 81 -0.14 3.45 2.65
CA PHE A 81 0.42 2.70 1.52
C PHE A 81 0.11 3.30 0.15
N LEU A 82 1.06 3.22 -0.77
CA LEU A 82 0.78 3.36 -2.19
C LEU A 82 0.31 2.03 -2.79
N SER A 83 -0.49 2.06 -3.86
CA SER A 83 -0.97 0.82 -4.51
C SER A 83 0.06 0.14 -5.41
N GLY A 84 1.12 0.84 -5.84
CA GLY A 84 2.26 0.27 -6.59
C GLY A 84 1.91 -0.46 -7.89
N GLY A 85 0.78 -0.14 -8.52
CA GLY A 85 0.30 -0.82 -9.73
C GLY A 85 -0.46 -2.12 -9.48
N GLN A 86 -0.77 -2.47 -8.24
CA GLN A 86 -1.68 -3.56 -7.92
C GLN A 86 -3.08 -3.28 -8.49
N SER A 87 -3.88 -4.34 -8.70
CA SER A 87 -5.32 -4.17 -8.91
C SER A 87 -5.95 -3.49 -7.68
N ASP A 88 -7.08 -2.84 -7.88
CA ASP A 88 -7.85 -2.24 -6.79
C ASP A 88 -8.25 -3.28 -5.73
N GLU A 89 -8.62 -4.49 -6.16
CA GLU A 89 -8.98 -5.59 -5.27
C GLU A 89 -7.79 -6.06 -4.42
N HIS A 90 -6.64 -6.36 -5.04
CA HIS A 90 -5.47 -6.82 -4.31
C HIS A 90 -4.94 -5.76 -3.35
N ALA A 91 -4.91 -4.48 -3.75
CA ALA A 91 -4.48 -3.41 -2.86
C ALA A 91 -5.37 -3.30 -1.61
N THR A 92 -6.69 -3.48 -1.78
CA THR A 92 -7.66 -3.46 -0.68
C THR A 92 -7.53 -4.69 0.22
N LEU A 93 -7.41 -5.89 -0.36
CA LEU A 93 -7.26 -7.13 0.41
C LEU A 93 -5.95 -7.17 1.20
N HIS A 94 -4.83 -6.76 0.61
CA HIS A 94 -3.56 -6.68 1.33
C HIS A 94 -3.64 -5.69 2.50
N LEU A 95 -4.27 -4.52 2.31
CA LEU A 95 -4.46 -3.57 3.39
C LEU A 95 -5.33 -4.16 4.51
N ASN A 96 -6.42 -4.84 4.16
CA ASN A 96 -7.28 -5.50 5.13
C ASN A 96 -6.53 -6.57 5.92
N GLU A 97 -5.74 -7.40 5.25
CA GLU A 97 -4.96 -8.46 5.88
C GLU A 97 -3.89 -7.90 6.82
N MET A 98 -3.17 -6.84 6.41
CA MET A 98 -2.19 -6.17 7.27
C MET A 98 -2.82 -5.57 8.53
N ASN A 99 -4.04 -5.07 8.47
CA ASN A 99 -4.75 -4.51 9.64
C ASN A 99 -5.26 -5.57 10.63
N LYS A 100 -5.06 -6.87 10.37
CA LYS A 100 -5.27 -7.94 11.35
C LYS A 100 -4.08 -8.12 12.31
N TYR A 101 -2.93 -7.55 11.97
CA TYR A 101 -1.73 -7.60 12.81
C TYR A 101 -1.73 -6.43 13.81
N GLU A 102 -1.24 -6.67 15.01
CA GLU A 102 -0.94 -5.59 15.95
C GLU A 102 0.31 -4.85 15.48
N THR A 103 0.20 -3.53 15.32
CA THR A 103 1.30 -2.64 14.90
C THR A 103 1.31 -1.36 15.72
N ASP A 104 2.47 -0.72 15.82
CA ASP A 104 2.63 0.57 16.51
C ASP A 104 2.01 1.74 15.72
N TRP A 105 1.64 1.52 14.46
CA TRP A 105 1.14 2.57 13.55
C TRP A 105 -0.30 2.33 13.11
N ASN A 106 -0.98 3.40 12.77
CA ASN A 106 -2.23 3.30 12.01
C ASN A 106 -1.92 3.02 10.54
N LEU A 107 -2.32 1.86 10.04
CA LEU A 107 -2.15 1.47 8.63
C LEU A 107 -3.34 1.92 7.80
N THR A 108 -3.08 2.70 6.77
CA THR A 108 -4.11 3.24 5.87
C THR A 108 -3.63 3.28 4.42
N PHE A 109 -4.37 3.90 3.55
CA PHE A 109 -4.10 3.97 2.11
C PHE A 109 -3.96 5.40 1.59
N SER A 110 -3.13 5.56 0.58
CA SER A 110 -3.02 6.77 -0.25
C SER A 110 -2.90 6.34 -1.71
N TYR A 111 -3.97 5.68 -2.19
CA TYR A 111 -4.03 5.12 -3.54
C TYR A 111 -4.43 6.18 -4.56
N GLY A 112 -3.77 6.15 -5.72
CA GLY A 112 -4.21 6.87 -6.91
C GLY A 112 -5.05 5.94 -7.80
N ARG A 113 -4.37 5.17 -8.66
CA ARG A 113 -5.02 4.30 -9.64
C ARG A 113 -5.98 3.27 -9.05
N ALA A 114 -5.59 2.59 -7.99
CA ALA A 114 -6.42 1.56 -7.37
C ALA A 114 -7.72 2.12 -6.77
N LEU A 115 -7.78 3.41 -6.47
CA LEU A 115 -9.00 4.04 -5.99
C LEU A 115 -9.87 4.60 -7.14
N GLN A 116 -9.25 5.07 -8.21
CA GLN A 116 -9.92 5.87 -9.24
C GLN A 116 -10.20 5.10 -10.54
N GLN A 117 -9.48 3.99 -10.80
CA GLN A 117 -9.48 3.37 -12.13
C GLN A 117 -10.85 2.82 -12.55
N SER A 118 -11.61 2.21 -11.64
CA SER A 118 -12.97 1.73 -11.95
C SER A 118 -13.91 2.88 -12.26
N ALA A 119 -13.87 3.97 -11.50
CA ALA A 119 -14.64 5.17 -11.77
C ALA A 119 -14.30 5.80 -13.13
N LEU A 120 -13.00 5.91 -13.46
CA LEU A 120 -12.55 6.44 -14.75
C LEU A 120 -13.00 5.57 -15.93
N LYS A 121 -12.96 4.26 -15.79
CA LYS A 121 -13.46 3.31 -16.80
C LYS A 121 -14.97 3.46 -17.00
N THR A 122 -15.71 3.52 -15.92
CA THR A 122 -17.17 3.72 -15.96
C THR A 122 -17.52 5.05 -16.60
N TRP A 123 -16.86 6.12 -16.20
CA TRP A 123 -17.10 7.45 -16.76
C TRP A 123 -16.84 7.51 -18.26
N SER A 124 -15.72 6.99 -18.75
CA SER A 124 -15.33 6.99 -20.16
C SER A 124 -15.44 8.36 -20.86
N GLY A 125 -15.34 9.47 -20.13
CA GLY A 125 -15.46 10.84 -20.65
C GLY A 125 -16.89 11.26 -21.02
N LYS A 126 -17.92 10.53 -20.61
CA LYS A 126 -19.31 10.77 -20.98
C LYS A 126 -20.12 11.34 -19.82
N ILE A 127 -20.92 12.38 -20.10
CA ILE A 127 -21.72 13.04 -19.07
C ILE A 127 -22.83 12.15 -18.50
N GLU A 128 -23.39 11.28 -19.31
CA GLU A 128 -24.43 10.33 -18.93
C GLU A 128 -23.94 9.28 -17.92
N ASN A 129 -22.63 9.04 -17.84
CA ASN A 129 -22.03 8.04 -16.95
C ASN A 129 -21.52 8.64 -15.62
N VAL A 130 -21.74 9.93 -15.36
CA VAL A 130 -21.15 10.60 -14.18
C VAL A 130 -21.67 10.00 -12.88
N THR A 131 -22.96 9.72 -12.78
CA THR A 131 -23.57 9.13 -11.57
C THR A 131 -22.98 7.75 -11.27
N ASP A 132 -22.94 6.87 -12.27
CA ASP A 132 -22.41 5.51 -12.13
C ASP A 132 -20.90 5.53 -11.76
N ALA A 133 -20.16 6.47 -12.34
CA ALA A 133 -18.74 6.66 -12.01
C ALA A 133 -18.51 7.13 -10.56
N GLN A 134 -19.38 8.03 -10.07
CA GLN A 134 -19.34 8.47 -8.68
C GLN A 134 -19.67 7.32 -7.72
N GLU A 135 -20.66 6.50 -8.04
CA GLU A 135 -21.00 5.30 -7.25
C GLU A 135 -19.85 4.30 -7.22
N ALA A 136 -19.23 4.01 -8.36
CA ALA A 136 -18.04 3.14 -8.44
C ALA A 136 -16.86 3.68 -7.60
N PHE A 137 -16.65 5.00 -7.56
CA PHE A 137 -15.63 5.60 -6.72
C PHE A 137 -15.95 5.45 -5.22
N ILE A 138 -17.19 5.74 -4.84
CA ILE A 138 -17.66 5.64 -3.44
C ILE A 138 -17.55 4.19 -2.93
N GLU A 139 -17.89 3.21 -3.77
CA GLU A 139 -17.74 1.79 -3.44
C GLU A 139 -16.30 1.43 -3.11
N LYS A 140 -15.34 1.84 -3.94
CA LYS A 140 -13.91 1.60 -3.69
C LYS A 140 -13.40 2.34 -2.44
N ALA A 141 -13.86 3.57 -2.22
CA ALA A 141 -13.51 4.33 -1.01
C ALA A 141 -14.04 3.65 0.26
N LYS A 142 -15.27 3.15 0.25
CA LYS A 142 -15.85 2.39 1.36
C LYS A 142 -15.10 1.09 1.63
N ALA A 143 -14.80 0.29 0.60
CA ALA A 143 -14.05 -0.96 0.75
C ALA A 143 -12.68 -0.71 1.39
N ASN A 144 -11.94 0.31 0.92
CA ASN A 144 -10.66 0.67 1.52
C ASN A 144 -10.79 1.23 2.95
N SER A 145 -11.86 1.97 3.25
CA SER A 145 -12.14 2.41 4.62
C SER A 145 -12.40 1.22 5.55
N LEU A 146 -13.15 0.21 5.12
CA LEU A 146 -13.34 -1.03 5.89
C LEU A 146 -12.02 -1.79 6.07
N ALA A 147 -11.18 -1.85 5.03
CA ALA A 147 -9.88 -2.50 5.09
C ALA A 147 -8.93 -1.89 6.14
N THR A 148 -9.09 -0.61 6.50
CA THR A 148 -8.26 0.02 7.56
C THR A 148 -8.61 -0.45 8.98
N VAL A 149 -9.69 -1.22 9.14
CA VAL A 149 -10.13 -1.81 10.42
C VAL A 149 -10.33 -3.33 10.32
N ALA A 150 -9.70 -3.97 9.34
CA ALA A 150 -9.85 -5.40 9.05
C ALA A 150 -11.32 -5.86 8.94
N GLY A 151 -12.15 -5.02 8.32
CA GLY A 151 -13.61 -5.19 8.26
C GLY A 151 -14.14 -5.87 6.99
N LEU A 152 -13.26 -6.50 6.17
CA LEU A 152 -13.63 -7.23 4.94
C LEU A 152 -13.68 -8.74 5.16
#